data_ea2c11fd46d4d4960886e76bf6f044b1
#
_entry.id   ea2c11fd46d4d4960886e76bf6f044b1
#
_cell.length_a   1.000
_cell.length_b   1.000
_cell.length_c   1.000
_cell.angle_alpha   90.00
_cell.angle_beta   90.00
_cell.angle_gamma   90.00
#
_symmetry.space_group_name_H-M   'P 1'
#
loop_
_entity.id
_entity.type
_entity.pdbx_description
1 polymer ?
#
loop_
_entity_poly.entity_id
_entity_poly.type
_entity_poly.pdbx_seq_one_letter_code
_entity_poly.pdbx_strand_id
1 'polypeptide(L)'
;SSESRGLGDVYKRQDLPGVIADMEAAFAAVAPGPFCVAFGHMGDGNLHINARPYDKDPKEHPEEAQAIKDAVRDIVIKWRGSISAEHGIGLDKQQDMKDLKDPVAYAMMKSIKQALDPDNLLNPGKVLM
;
A
#
# COMPACT_ATOMS: atom_id res chain seq x y z
N SER A 1 -18.97 6.06 -8.94
CA SER A 1 -18.32 5.47 -7.76
C SER A 1 -16.91 6.03 -7.65
N SER A 2 -16.69 6.83 -6.61
CA SER A 2 -15.35 7.29 -6.27
C SER A 2 -14.55 6.06 -5.86
N GLU A 3 -13.64 5.60 -6.70
CA GLU A 3 -12.63 4.62 -6.32
C GLU A 3 -11.75 5.28 -5.25
N SER A 4 -12.09 5.07 -4.00
CA SER A 4 -11.18 5.32 -2.90
C SER A 4 -10.04 4.31 -3.03
N ARG A 5 -8.94 4.71 -3.62
CA ARG A 5 -7.71 3.91 -3.59
C ARG A 5 -7.11 4.04 -2.20
N GLY A 6 -7.73 3.31 -1.25
CA GLY A 6 -7.20 3.15 0.08
C GLY A 6 -5.98 2.25 0.03
N LEU A 7 -4.84 2.75 0.49
CA LEU A 7 -3.70 1.93 0.85
C LEU A 7 -3.97 1.45 2.27
N GLY A 8 -4.24 0.15 2.42
CA GLY A 8 -4.42 -0.46 3.72
C GLY A 8 -3.10 -1.03 4.22
N ASP A 9 -2.68 -0.64 5.41
CA ASP A 9 -1.42 -1.03 6.01
C ASP A 9 -1.62 -1.57 7.41
N VAL A 10 -0.85 -2.60 7.79
CA VAL A 10 -0.87 -3.18 9.14
C VAL A 10 0.37 -2.73 9.89
N TYR A 11 0.15 -2.09 11.04
CA TYR A 11 1.21 -1.57 11.91
C TYR A 11 1.10 -2.13 13.33
N LYS A 12 2.15 -1.98 14.12
CA LYS A 12 2.03 -2.18 15.55
C LYS A 12 1.13 -1.08 16.13
N ARG A 13 0.20 -1.45 17.00
CA ARG A 13 -0.79 -0.53 17.56
C ARG A 13 -0.18 0.73 18.17
N GLN A 14 0.96 0.60 18.88
CA GLN A 14 1.66 1.70 19.51
C GLN A 14 2.29 2.69 18.52
N ASP A 15 2.50 2.27 17.28
CA ASP A 15 3.18 3.06 16.25
C ASP A 15 2.18 3.94 15.46
N LEU A 16 0.87 3.67 15.58
CA LEU A 16 -0.17 4.35 14.82
C LEU A 16 -0.13 5.89 14.89
N PRO A 17 0.05 6.52 16.07
CA PRO A 17 0.15 7.98 16.12
C PRO A 17 1.32 8.54 15.32
N GLY A 18 2.48 7.88 15.36
CA GLY A 18 3.65 8.27 14.60
C GLY A 18 3.46 8.09 13.09
N VAL A 19 2.84 6.99 12.69
CA VAL A 19 2.50 6.72 11.28
C VAL A 19 1.57 7.80 10.74
N ILE A 20 0.51 8.15 11.46
CA ILE A 20 -0.46 9.18 11.05
C ILE A 20 0.24 10.53 10.92
N ALA A 21 1.08 10.93 11.89
CA ALA A 21 1.82 12.18 11.84
C ALA A 21 2.78 12.26 10.63
N ASP A 22 3.49 11.16 10.33
CA ASP A 22 4.35 11.09 9.15
C ASP A 22 3.54 11.19 7.85
N MET A 23 2.37 10.55 7.78
CA MET A 23 1.49 10.63 6.62
C MET A 23 0.96 12.04 6.38
N GLU A 24 0.50 12.71 7.43
CA GLU A 24 0.03 14.10 7.35
C GLU A 24 1.15 15.05 6.88
N ALA A 25 2.36 14.90 7.43
CA ALA A 25 3.51 15.69 7.02
C ALA A 25 3.92 15.44 5.56
N ALA A 26 3.90 14.17 5.11
CA ALA A 26 4.22 13.80 3.75
C ALA A 26 3.21 14.36 2.74
N PHE A 27 1.93 14.31 3.05
CA PHE A 27 0.89 14.86 2.18
C PHE A 27 0.97 16.38 2.08
N ALA A 28 1.22 17.06 3.18
CA ALA A 28 1.42 18.51 3.19
C ALA A 28 2.66 18.94 2.36
N ALA A 29 3.68 18.08 2.27
CA ALA A 29 4.88 18.35 1.48
C ALA A 29 4.68 18.15 -0.04
N VAL A 30 3.77 17.24 -0.44
CA VAL A 30 3.52 16.94 -1.86
C VAL A 30 2.73 18.05 -2.56
N ALA A 31 1.68 18.56 -1.91
CA ALA A 31 0.90 19.67 -2.45
C ALA A 31 0.15 20.42 -1.35
N PRO A 32 -0.06 21.75 -1.48
CA PRO A 32 -0.92 22.47 -0.59
C PRO A 32 -2.38 22.07 -0.85
N GLY A 33 -3.01 21.39 0.11
CA GLY A 33 -4.42 21.03 0.06
C GLY A 33 -4.80 19.56 0.22
N PRO A 34 -3.94 18.56 -0.07
CA PRO A 34 -4.30 17.19 0.23
C PRO A 34 -4.41 17.01 1.74
N PHE A 35 -5.51 16.42 2.18
CA PHE A 35 -5.66 15.99 3.56
C PHE A 35 -5.66 14.48 3.67
N CYS A 36 -5.10 13.99 4.77
CA CYS A 36 -5.09 12.58 5.09
C CYS A 36 -6.40 12.19 5.76
N VAL A 37 -7.09 11.22 5.22
CA VAL A 37 -8.18 10.53 5.91
C VAL A 37 -7.69 9.15 6.27
N ALA A 38 -7.43 8.94 7.56
CA ALA A 38 -7.06 7.64 8.10
C ALA A 38 -8.25 7.04 8.84
N PHE A 39 -8.65 5.83 8.47
CA PHE A 39 -9.68 5.06 9.14
C PHE A 39 -9.34 3.58 9.10
N GLY A 40 -9.92 2.79 9.98
CA GLY A 40 -9.70 1.34 9.97
C GLY A 40 -9.84 0.71 11.35
N HIS A 41 -9.37 -0.52 11.45
CA HIS A 41 -9.41 -1.31 12.68
C HIS A 41 -8.16 -1.03 13.51
N MET A 42 -8.16 0.07 14.24
CA MET A 42 -7.01 0.53 15.03
C MET A 42 -6.55 -0.52 16.06
N GLY A 43 -7.47 -1.34 16.57
CA GLY A 43 -7.16 -2.43 17.47
C GLY A 43 -6.23 -3.48 16.88
N ASP A 44 -6.30 -3.70 15.58
CA ASP A 44 -5.51 -4.66 14.82
C ASP A 44 -4.28 -4.00 14.14
N GLY A 45 -4.12 -2.68 14.32
CA GLY A 45 -3.05 -1.93 13.63
C GLY A 45 -3.33 -1.71 12.14
N ASN A 46 -4.58 -1.88 11.71
CA ASN A 46 -4.98 -1.77 10.33
C ASN A 46 -5.48 -0.34 10.04
N LEU A 47 -4.80 0.36 9.13
CA LEU A 47 -5.17 1.70 8.67
C LEU A 47 -5.43 1.69 7.17
N HIS A 48 -6.59 2.22 6.79
CA HIS A 48 -6.86 2.67 5.43
C HIS A 48 -6.53 4.15 5.33
N ILE A 49 -5.60 4.48 4.47
CA ILE A 49 -5.14 5.85 4.28
C ILE A 49 -5.60 6.32 2.91
N ASN A 50 -6.45 7.32 2.91
CA ASN A 50 -6.89 8.00 1.70
C ASN A 50 -6.27 9.39 1.63
N ALA A 51 -5.47 9.63 0.62
CA ALA A 51 -5.07 10.97 0.24
C ALA A 51 -6.10 11.52 -0.76
N ARG A 52 -6.78 12.58 -0.39
CA ARG A 52 -7.59 13.32 -1.33
C ARG A 52 -7.03 14.73 -1.49
N PRO A 53 -6.65 15.11 -2.72
CA PRO A 53 -6.64 16.52 -3.07
C PRO A 53 -8.10 17.01 -2.99
N TYR A 54 -8.35 18.08 -2.29
CA TYR A 54 -9.70 18.57 -1.97
C TYR A 54 -10.52 18.93 -3.22
N ASP A 55 -9.90 19.15 -4.38
CA ASP A 55 -10.51 19.69 -5.60
C ASP A 55 -9.95 19.14 -6.91
N LYS A 56 -9.10 18.10 -6.88
CA LYS A 56 -8.41 17.60 -8.08
C LYS A 56 -8.70 16.12 -8.34
N ASP A 57 -9.06 15.79 -9.58
CA ASP A 57 -9.14 14.39 -10.01
C ASP A 57 -7.71 13.81 -10.12
N PRO A 58 -7.39 12.67 -9.48
CA PRO A 58 -6.11 11.99 -9.62
C PRO A 58 -5.73 11.66 -11.07
N LYS A 59 -6.70 11.56 -11.96
CA LYS A 59 -6.46 11.33 -13.39
C LYS A 59 -5.94 12.58 -14.11
N GLU A 60 -6.27 13.75 -13.60
CA GLU A 60 -5.81 15.03 -14.13
C GLU A 60 -4.43 15.43 -13.56
N HIS A 61 -4.04 14.84 -12.42
CA HIS A 61 -2.79 15.13 -11.74
C HIS A 61 -2.01 13.84 -11.40
N PRO A 62 -1.59 13.05 -12.41
CA PRO A 62 -0.96 11.76 -12.19
C PRO A 62 0.38 11.84 -11.44
N GLU A 63 1.13 12.94 -11.60
CA GLU A 63 2.40 13.15 -10.91
C GLU A 63 2.21 13.35 -9.40
N GLU A 64 1.22 14.16 -8.99
CA GLU A 64 0.90 14.35 -7.57
C GLU A 64 0.39 13.02 -6.97
N ALA A 65 -0.46 12.29 -7.69
CA ALA A 65 -0.96 11.01 -7.25
C ALA A 65 0.15 9.97 -7.07
N GLN A 66 1.15 9.98 -7.94
CA GLN A 66 2.31 9.10 -7.83
C GLN A 66 3.20 9.52 -6.65
N ALA A 67 3.47 10.80 -6.48
CA ALA A 67 4.25 11.30 -5.35
C ALA A 67 3.63 10.95 -3.99
N ILE A 68 2.30 11.00 -3.89
CA ILE A 68 1.58 10.54 -2.69
C ILE A 68 1.78 9.04 -2.46
N LYS A 69 1.68 8.21 -3.50
CA LYS A 69 1.91 6.77 -3.38
C LYS A 69 3.34 6.45 -2.93
N ASP A 70 4.31 7.14 -3.50
CA ASP A 70 5.72 6.95 -3.15
C ASP A 70 5.97 7.35 -1.69
N ALA A 71 5.41 8.48 -1.25
CA ALA A 71 5.51 8.93 0.14
C ALA A 71 4.87 7.93 1.12
N VAL A 72 3.69 7.39 0.79
CA VAL A 72 3.04 6.35 1.60
C VAL A 72 3.91 5.10 1.65
N ARG A 73 4.44 4.65 0.51
CA ARG A 73 5.34 3.49 0.43
C ARG A 73 6.55 3.64 1.35
N ASP A 74 7.20 4.80 1.32
CA ASP A 74 8.37 5.09 2.15
C ASP A 74 8.03 5.05 3.65
N ILE A 75 6.87 5.55 4.04
CA ILE A 75 6.39 5.51 5.42
C ILE A 75 6.07 4.07 5.84
N VAL A 76 5.43 3.28 4.97
CA VAL A 76 5.19 1.84 5.23
C VAL A 76 6.49 1.11 5.50
N ILE A 77 7.51 1.36 4.69
CA ILE A 77 8.85 0.77 4.86
C ILE A 77 9.47 1.21 6.20
N LYS A 78 9.46 2.51 6.47
CA LYS A 78 10.01 3.10 7.72
C LYS A 78 9.42 2.43 8.96
N TRP A 79 8.11 2.25 8.98
CA TRP A 79 7.39 1.69 10.12
C TRP A 79 7.21 0.17 10.06
N ARG A 80 7.83 -0.50 9.08
CA ARG A 80 7.73 -1.95 8.85
C ARG A 80 6.28 -2.45 8.76
N GLY A 81 5.44 -1.65 8.12
CA GLY A 81 4.05 -2.00 7.84
C GLY A 81 3.91 -3.01 6.70
N SER A 82 2.68 -3.41 6.43
CA SER A 82 2.32 -4.23 5.28
C SER A 82 1.71 -3.34 4.19
N ILE A 83 2.09 -3.57 2.94
CA ILE A 83 1.54 -2.86 1.77
C ILE A 83 0.09 -3.22 1.44
N SER A 84 -0.46 -4.21 2.10
CA SER A 84 -1.86 -4.62 1.91
C SER A 84 -2.44 -5.15 3.21
N ALA A 85 -3.42 -4.41 3.75
CA ALA A 85 -4.12 -4.80 4.96
C ALA A 85 -5.22 -5.84 4.70
N GLU A 86 -6.03 -5.65 3.64
CA GLU A 86 -7.23 -6.44 3.38
C GLU A 86 -7.40 -6.88 1.93
N HIS A 87 -7.08 -6.02 0.98
CA HIS A 87 -7.41 -6.21 -0.44
C HIS A 87 -6.50 -7.17 -1.19
N GLY A 88 -5.40 -7.61 -0.57
CA GLY A 88 -4.40 -8.46 -1.23
C GLY A 88 -3.51 -7.68 -2.21
N ILE A 89 -2.71 -8.41 -2.96
CA ILE A 89 -1.69 -7.87 -3.84
C ILE A 89 -2.22 -7.65 -5.26
N GLY A 90 -2.93 -8.65 -5.82
CA GLY A 90 -3.47 -8.59 -7.16
C GLY A 90 -2.40 -8.35 -8.24
N LEU A 91 -2.67 -7.37 -9.10
CA LEU A 91 -1.75 -6.87 -10.13
C LEU A 91 -1.03 -5.59 -9.70
N ASP A 92 -1.72 -4.73 -8.98
CA ASP A 92 -1.29 -3.34 -8.74
C ASP A 92 -0.10 -3.24 -7.77
N LYS A 93 0.04 -4.22 -6.87
CA LYS A 93 1.05 -4.24 -5.81
C LYS A 93 2.14 -5.30 -6.01
N GLN A 94 2.25 -5.90 -7.19
CA GLN A 94 3.22 -6.97 -7.46
C GLN A 94 4.67 -6.48 -7.32
N GLN A 95 4.96 -5.29 -7.82
CA GLN A 95 6.29 -4.73 -7.71
C GLN A 95 6.65 -4.44 -6.25
N ASP A 96 5.73 -3.85 -5.49
CA ASP A 96 5.92 -3.62 -4.06
C ASP A 96 6.11 -4.94 -3.30
N MET A 97 5.32 -5.97 -3.64
CA MET A 97 5.47 -7.31 -3.04
C MET A 97 6.87 -7.88 -3.29
N LYS A 98 7.38 -7.77 -4.52
CA LYS A 98 8.72 -8.24 -4.87
C LYS A 98 9.82 -7.47 -4.15
N ASP A 99 9.68 -6.15 -4.05
CA ASP A 99 10.70 -5.28 -3.50
C ASP A 99 10.75 -5.28 -1.96
N LEU A 100 9.59 -5.44 -1.32
CA LEU A 100 9.45 -5.25 0.14
C LEU A 100 9.32 -6.57 0.91
N LYS A 101 8.91 -7.65 0.25
CA LYS A 101 8.81 -8.95 0.92
C LYS A 101 10.21 -9.50 1.18
N ASP A 102 10.36 -10.15 2.35
CA ASP A 102 11.58 -10.90 2.64
C ASP A 102 11.95 -11.81 1.46
N PRO A 103 13.19 -11.77 0.94
CA PRO A 103 13.57 -12.50 -0.27
C PRO A 103 13.40 -14.02 -0.14
N VAL A 104 13.65 -14.58 1.04
CA VAL A 104 13.48 -16.02 1.30
C VAL A 104 12.00 -16.37 1.27
N ALA A 105 11.17 -15.59 1.95
CA ALA A 105 9.73 -15.78 1.93
C ALA A 105 9.16 -15.66 0.52
N TYR A 106 9.60 -14.67 -0.26
CA TYR A 106 9.18 -14.50 -1.65
C TYR A 106 9.56 -15.68 -2.54
N ALA A 107 10.79 -16.20 -2.39
CA ALA A 107 11.25 -17.38 -3.11
C ALA A 107 10.43 -18.63 -2.73
N MET A 108 10.11 -18.81 -1.45
CA MET A 108 9.25 -19.90 -0.98
C MET A 108 7.83 -19.81 -1.58
N MET A 109 7.24 -18.61 -1.64
CA MET A 109 5.94 -18.39 -2.28
C MET A 109 5.95 -18.80 -3.74
N LYS A 110 7.01 -18.46 -4.48
CA LYS A 110 7.18 -18.88 -5.89
C LYS A 110 7.31 -20.40 -6.02
N SER A 111 8.07 -21.02 -5.14
CA SER A 111 8.24 -22.49 -5.13
C SER A 111 6.91 -23.20 -4.84
N ILE A 112 6.12 -22.71 -3.90
CA ILE A 112 4.78 -23.25 -3.59
C ILE A 112 3.86 -23.10 -4.81
N LYS A 113 3.83 -21.91 -5.42
CA LYS A 113 3.04 -21.68 -6.64
C LYS A 113 3.42 -22.65 -7.74
N GLN A 114 4.71 -22.81 -8.01
CA GLN A 114 5.21 -23.71 -9.06
C GLN A 114 4.90 -25.19 -8.77
N ALA A 115 4.95 -25.59 -7.49
CA ALA A 115 4.66 -26.97 -7.11
C ALA A 115 3.17 -27.33 -7.26
N LEU A 116 2.27 -26.37 -6.94
CA LEU A 116 0.82 -26.60 -6.96
C LEU A 116 0.17 -26.29 -8.32
N ASP A 117 0.78 -25.40 -9.10
CA ASP A 117 0.27 -24.93 -10.39
C ASP A 117 1.42 -24.77 -11.40
N PRO A 118 2.05 -25.89 -11.80
CA PRO A 118 3.22 -25.86 -12.68
C PRO A 118 2.92 -25.26 -14.07
N ASP A 119 1.67 -25.40 -14.53
CA ASP A 119 1.24 -24.88 -15.82
C ASP A 119 0.72 -23.44 -15.75
N ASN A 120 0.74 -22.84 -14.55
CA ASN A 120 0.30 -21.46 -14.28
C ASN A 120 -1.13 -21.16 -14.76
N LEU A 121 -2.06 -22.07 -14.50
CA LEU A 121 -3.47 -21.96 -14.90
C LEU A 121 -4.31 -21.16 -13.89
N LEU A 122 -3.90 -21.16 -12.62
CA LEU A 122 -4.64 -20.52 -11.52
C LEU A 122 -4.18 -19.07 -11.35
N ASN A 123 -5.04 -18.12 -11.70
CA ASN A 123 -4.75 -16.69 -11.60
C ASN A 123 -3.37 -16.30 -12.16
N PRO A 124 -3.09 -16.59 -13.45
CA PRO A 124 -1.79 -16.33 -14.04
C PRO A 124 -1.43 -14.84 -13.94
N GLY A 125 -0.18 -14.55 -13.58
CA GLY A 125 0.33 -13.20 -13.48
C GLY A 125 -0.28 -12.36 -12.35
N LYS A 126 -0.81 -12.99 -11.30
CA LYS A 126 -1.29 -12.31 -10.09
C LYS A 126 -0.35 -12.58 -8.92
N VAL A 127 -0.25 -11.61 -8.01
CA VAL A 127 0.52 -11.67 -6.76
C VAL A 127 2.04 -11.79 -6.97
N LEU A 128 2.48 -12.80 -7.68
CA LEU A 128 3.90 -13.09 -7.92
C LEU A 128 4.31 -12.76 -9.36
N MET A 129 5.51 -12.20 -9.50
CA MET A 129 6.17 -11.93 -10.79
C MET A 129 7.23 -12.98 -11.08
#